data_4f5c0d7e7d4a869ead2cfce3e9d7fe38
#
_entry.id   4f5c0d7e7d4a869ead2cfce3e9d7fe38
#
_cell.length_a   1.000
_cell.length_b   1.000
_cell.length_c   1.000
_cell.angle_alpha   90.00
_cell.angle_beta   90.00
_cell.angle_gamma   90.00
#
_symmetry.space_group_name_H-M   'P 1'
#
loop_
_entity.id
_entity.type
_entity.pdbx_description
1 polymer ?
#
loop_
_entity_poly.entity_id
_entity_poly.type
_entity_poly.pdbx_seq_one_letter_code
_entity_poly.pdbx_strand_id
1 'polypeptide(L)'
;MNASSKTSSALAQSIPVYRADNFLVIDGANIDDTLSFAEEAVLDDVYELGLHAERQRLSLHIQSDGLHTIAEGTQTGTPGARVVVDSCMTVMTADSSTLELLLLVELDAEDHVANVHVLPLAPLVATAHYRLVGIERDNASRKLAQVACVSFSRGTNITMSSGAQRPIEELQVGDKVLTRDDGGQEIRWIGQHTVRAVGDFAPIVIQAGTLNNSNDLVLSPDHRLFIYQRRDALGAGRSEVLVKARHLVNGETVTQQDGGFIDYFQL
;
A
#
# COMPACT_ATOMS: atom_id res chain seq x y z
N MET A 1 44.32 -5.39 -5.27
CA MET A 1 43.31 -5.58 -4.21
C MET A 1 42.08 -4.77 -4.61
N ASN A 2 41.15 -5.44 -5.31
CA ASN A 2 39.90 -4.80 -5.73
C ASN A 2 38.86 -5.04 -4.64
N ALA A 3 38.54 -3.98 -3.89
CA ALA A 3 37.38 -3.98 -3.03
C ALA A 3 36.14 -3.85 -3.92
N SER A 4 35.49 -4.98 -4.15
CA SER A 4 34.16 -5.02 -4.74
C SER A 4 33.18 -4.43 -3.73
N SER A 5 32.76 -3.21 -3.95
CA SER A 5 31.64 -2.62 -3.21
C SER A 5 30.40 -3.42 -3.54
N LYS A 6 29.97 -4.30 -2.62
CA LYS A 6 28.64 -4.86 -2.64
C LYS A 6 27.67 -3.70 -2.42
N THR A 7 27.16 -3.16 -3.51
CA THR A 7 25.98 -2.30 -3.47
C THR A 7 24.85 -3.14 -2.87
N SER A 8 24.46 -2.83 -1.67
CA SER A 8 23.25 -3.39 -1.05
C SER A 8 22.09 -3.05 -1.97
N SER A 9 21.63 -4.03 -2.74
CA SER A 9 20.41 -3.89 -3.53
C SER A 9 19.26 -3.67 -2.54
N ALA A 10 18.86 -2.42 -2.37
CA ALA A 10 17.63 -2.11 -1.66
C ALA A 10 16.50 -2.87 -2.36
N LEU A 11 15.80 -3.72 -1.60
CA LEU A 11 14.72 -4.54 -2.14
C LEU A 11 13.60 -3.63 -2.63
N ALA A 12 13.08 -3.94 -3.81
CA ALA A 12 12.02 -3.18 -4.42
C ALA A 12 10.69 -3.49 -3.74
N GLN A 13 9.89 -2.46 -3.55
CA GLN A 13 8.53 -2.54 -3.03
C GLN A 13 7.53 -2.39 -4.17
N SER A 14 6.52 -3.24 -4.21
CA SER A 14 5.51 -3.22 -5.27
C SER A 14 4.19 -2.69 -4.75
N ILE A 15 3.61 -1.77 -5.51
CA ILE A 15 2.30 -1.17 -5.24
C ILE A 15 1.40 -1.29 -6.48
N PRO A 16 0.08 -1.59 -6.28
CA PRO A 16 -0.86 -1.69 -7.39
C PRO A 16 -1.41 -0.30 -7.74
N VAL A 17 -1.00 0.23 -8.88
CA VAL A 17 -1.40 1.57 -9.34
C VAL A 17 -2.24 1.50 -10.61
N TYR A 18 -3.02 2.54 -10.86
CA TYR A 18 -3.54 2.87 -12.17
C TYR A 18 -2.63 3.91 -12.82
N ARG A 19 -2.67 4.01 -14.14
CA ARG A 19 -2.16 5.18 -14.84
C ARG A 19 -3.19 6.32 -14.75
N ALA A 20 -2.72 7.54 -14.64
CA ALA A 20 -3.61 8.70 -14.54
C ALA A 20 -4.48 8.90 -15.77
N ASP A 21 -4.00 8.48 -16.96
CA ASP A 21 -4.76 8.49 -18.22
C ASP A 21 -5.99 7.55 -18.23
N ASN A 22 -6.15 6.71 -17.21
CA ASN A 22 -7.36 5.92 -17.01
C ASN A 22 -8.50 6.71 -16.33
N PHE A 23 -8.25 7.94 -15.90
CA PHE A 23 -9.23 8.81 -15.27
C PHE A 23 -9.49 10.01 -16.18
N LEU A 24 -10.70 10.12 -16.71
CA LEU A 24 -11.12 11.21 -17.60
C LEU A 24 -11.99 12.20 -16.83
N VAL A 25 -11.75 13.48 -16.99
CA VAL A 25 -12.65 14.54 -16.48
C VAL A 25 -13.90 14.59 -17.33
N ILE A 26 -15.05 14.28 -16.74
CA ILE A 26 -16.35 14.24 -17.41
C ILE A 26 -17.22 15.45 -17.09
N ASP A 27 -16.87 16.21 -16.07
CA ASP A 27 -17.52 17.47 -15.67
C ASP A 27 -16.53 18.32 -14.87
N GLY A 28 -16.49 19.62 -15.12
CA GLY A 28 -15.63 20.56 -14.41
C GLY A 28 -14.83 21.48 -15.33
N ALA A 29 -13.76 22.04 -14.78
CA ALA A 29 -12.93 23.03 -15.50
C ALA A 29 -12.05 22.38 -16.57
N ASN A 30 -11.55 21.17 -16.31
CA ASN A 30 -10.63 20.43 -17.18
C ASN A 30 -11.36 19.31 -17.95
N ILE A 31 -12.60 19.57 -18.41
CA ILE A 31 -13.39 18.57 -19.14
C ILE A 31 -12.61 18.04 -20.36
N ASP A 32 -12.68 16.71 -20.58
CA ASP A 32 -11.94 15.94 -21.60
C ASP A 32 -10.44 15.76 -21.33
N ASP A 33 -9.88 16.36 -20.27
CA ASP A 33 -8.51 16.09 -19.83
C ASP A 33 -8.45 14.83 -18.94
N THR A 34 -7.26 14.28 -18.79
CA THR A 34 -7.01 13.17 -17.85
C THR A 34 -6.53 13.69 -16.50
N LEU A 35 -6.62 12.84 -15.47
CA LEU A 35 -6.06 13.15 -14.15
C LEU A 35 -4.56 13.44 -14.28
N SER A 36 -4.12 14.51 -13.62
CA SER A 36 -2.73 14.96 -13.62
C SER A 36 -2.26 15.26 -12.19
N PHE A 37 -1.03 15.72 -12.05
CA PHE A 37 -0.44 16.10 -10.76
C PHE A 37 -1.11 17.35 -10.16
N ALA A 38 -0.82 17.62 -8.89
CA ALA A 38 -1.57 18.58 -8.06
C ALA A 38 -1.65 20.01 -8.62
N GLU A 39 -0.65 20.47 -9.40
CA GLU A 39 -0.64 21.83 -9.96
C GLU A 39 -1.61 22.01 -11.13
N GLU A 40 -1.94 20.92 -11.83
CA GLU A 40 -2.85 20.93 -12.98
C GLU A 40 -4.26 20.50 -12.60
N ALA A 41 -4.43 19.81 -11.47
CA ALA A 41 -5.73 19.34 -11.00
C ALA A 41 -6.57 20.50 -10.41
N VAL A 42 -7.84 20.55 -10.76
CA VAL A 42 -8.77 21.57 -10.28
C VAL A 42 -9.83 20.96 -9.37
N LEU A 43 -10.09 21.60 -8.24
CA LEU A 43 -11.15 21.17 -7.33
C LEU A 43 -12.51 21.22 -8.03
N ASP A 44 -13.40 20.34 -7.63
CA ASP A 44 -14.72 20.09 -8.21
C ASP A 44 -14.74 19.42 -9.59
N ASP A 45 -13.60 19.19 -10.25
CA ASP A 45 -13.56 18.31 -11.43
C ASP A 45 -14.06 16.91 -11.04
N VAL A 46 -14.87 16.33 -11.91
CA VAL A 46 -15.43 14.98 -11.75
C VAL A 46 -14.74 14.04 -12.69
N TYR A 47 -14.05 13.07 -12.13
CA TYR A 47 -13.33 12.03 -12.87
C TYR A 47 -14.18 10.76 -13.02
N GLU A 48 -14.07 10.10 -14.16
CA GLU A 48 -14.55 8.75 -14.38
C GLU A 48 -13.38 7.81 -14.60
N LEU A 49 -13.34 6.69 -13.87
CA LEU A 49 -12.39 5.61 -14.12
C LEU A 49 -12.86 4.77 -15.30
N GLY A 50 -12.03 4.64 -16.32
CA GLY A 50 -12.36 3.91 -17.53
C GLY A 50 -12.76 2.45 -17.28
N LEU A 51 -13.69 1.94 -18.10
CA LEU A 51 -14.25 0.58 -17.96
C LEU A 51 -13.17 -0.54 -18.00
N HIS A 52 -12.12 -0.32 -18.79
CA HIS A 52 -11.01 -1.28 -18.99
C HIS A 52 -9.75 -0.90 -18.20
N ALA A 53 -9.87 0.01 -17.24
CA ALA A 53 -8.74 0.40 -16.40
C ALA A 53 -8.28 -0.78 -15.54
N GLU A 54 -7.03 -1.15 -15.66
CA GLU A 54 -6.42 -2.23 -14.90
C GLU A 54 -5.34 -1.71 -13.97
N ARG A 55 -5.27 -2.29 -12.78
CA ARG A 55 -4.16 -2.04 -11.87
C ARG A 55 -2.91 -2.73 -12.39
N GLN A 56 -1.83 -1.97 -12.46
CA GLN A 56 -0.51 -2.45 -12.84
C GLN A 56 0.44 -2.36 -11.65
N ARG A 57 1.38 -3.28 -11.58
CA ARG A 57 2.38 -3.26 -10.51
C ARG A 57 3.46 -2.25 -10.83
N LEU A 58 3.57 -1.22 -9.99
CA LEU A 58 4.69 -0.30 -9.94
C LEU A 58 5.66 -0.76 -8.85
N SER A 59 6.88 -1.13 -9.23
CA SER A 59 7.92 -1.58 -8.30
C SER A 59 8.90 -0.45 -8.05
N LEU A 60 9.09 -0.06 -6.78
CA LEU A 60 9.89 1.10 -6.37
C LEU A 60 10.98 0.71 -5.39
N HIS A 61 12.17 1.25 -5.58
CA HIS A 61 13.15 1.38 -4.50
C HIS A 61 12.80 2.63 -3.69
N ILE A 62 12.21 2.43 -2.52
CA ILE A 62 11.81 3.52 -1.64
C ILE A 62 13.03 4.04 -0.89
N GLN A 63 13.24 5.35 -0.95
CA GLN A 63 14.34 6.04 -0.28
C GLN A 63 13.78 7.02 0.76
N SER A 64 14.56 7.24 1.81
CA SER A 64 14.16 8.09 2.95
C SER A 64 14.14 9.59 2.63
N ASP A 65 14.80 9.99 1.54
CA ASP A 65 14.87 11.38 1.06
C ASP A 65 13.66 11.78 0.20
N GLY A 66 12.72 10.85 -0.02
CA GLY A 66 11.51 11.07 -0.82
C GLY A 66 11.70 10.93 -2.33
N LEU A 67 12.94 10.69 -2.79
CA LEU A 67 13.24 10.37 -4.19
C LEU A 67 13.25 8.86 -4.36
N HIS A 68 12.20 8.33 -4.95
CA HIS A 68 12.09 6.90 -5.24
C HIS A 68 12.57 6.62 -6.65
N THR A 69 12.99 5.38 -6.93
CA THR A 69 13.36 4.95 -8.28
C THR A 69 12.58 3.71 -8.67
N ILE A 70 12.19 3.63 -9.93
CA ILE A 70 11.46 2.46 -10.46
C ILE A 70 12.43 1.28 -10.59
N ALA A 71 12.06 0.17 -9.98
CA ALA A 71 12.85 -1.05 -9.99
C ALA A 71 12.66 -1.85 -11.29
N GLU A 72 13.64 -2.69 -11.59
CA GLU A 72 13.54 -3.71 -12.63
C GLU A 72 12.35 -4.66 -12.39
N GLY A 73 11.74 -5.15 -13.46
CA GLY A 73 10.61 -6.09 -13.38
C GLY A 73 9.27 -5.43 -13.01
N THR A 74 9.17 -4.10 -12.99
CA THR A 74 7.90 -3.38 -12.90
C THR A 74 6.99 -3.72 -14.08
N GLN A 75 5.66 -3.53 -13.94
CA GLN A 75 4.70 -3.69 -15.04
C GLN A 75 4.36 -2.34 -15.69
N THR A 76 4.53 -1.25 -14.95
CA THR A 76 4.32 0.12 -15.45
C THR A 76 5.47 1.02 -14.99
N GLY A 77 5.69 2.11 -15.70
CA GLY A 77 6.81 3.01 -15.50
C GLY A 77 8.12 2.50 -16.12
N THR A 78 9.11 3.36 -16.19
CA THR A 78 10.41 3.11 -16.82
C THR A 78 11.44 2.71 -15.75
N PRO A 79 12.02 1.50 -15.80
CA PRO A 79 13.06 1.10 -14.84
C PRO A 79 14.20 2.13 -14.75
N GLY A 80 14.58 2.48 -13.53
CA GLY A 80 15.59 3.50 -13.23
C GLY A 80 15.08 4.94 -13.23
N ALA A 81 13.89 5.22 -13.73
CA ALA A 81 13.29 6.56 -13.67
C ALA A 81 13.00 6.95 -12.22
N ARG A 82 13.09 8.26 -11.96
CA ARG A 82 12.78 8.84 -10.64
C ARG A 82 11.27 8.99 -10.48
N VAL A 83 10.81 8.75 -9.26
CA VAL A 83 9.41 8.92 -8.87
C VAL A 83 9.34 9.82 -7.64
N VAL A 84 8.48 10.82 -7.70
CA VAL A 84 8.17 11.73 -6.60
C VAL A 84 6.72 11.49 -6.15
N VAL A 85 6.50 11.51 -4.85
CA VAL A 85 5.14 11.53 -4.29
C VAL A 85 4.64 12.96 -4.37
N ASP A 86 3.71 13.22 -5.29
CA ASP A 86 3.23 14.57 -5.56
C ASP A 86 2.18 15.02 -4.52
N SER A 87 1.12 14.26 -4.39
CA SER A 87 -0.01 14.64 -3.54
C SER A 87 -0.87 13.45 -3.13
N CYS A 88 -1.73 13.69 -2.16
CA CYS A 88 -2.86 12.85 -1.82
C CYS A 88 -4.15 13.61 -2.15
N MET A 89 -4.87 13.15 -3.15
CA MET A 89 -6.15 13.70 -3.56
C MET A 89 -7.28 13.00 -2.81
N THR A 90 -8.23 13.78 -2.33
CA THR A 90 -9.48 13.27 -1.78
C THR A 90 -10.57 13.42 -2.82
N VAL A 91 -11.19 12.31 -3.19
CA VAL A 91 -12.32 12.30 -4.12
C VAL A 91 -13.59 11.84 -3.41
N MET A 92 -14.72 12.39 -3.81
CA MET A 92 -16.04 12.09 -3.26
C MET A 92 -16.88 11.35 -4.30
N THR A 93 -17.49 10.25 -3.88
CA THR A 93 -18.44 9.45 -4.67
C THR A 93 -19.85 10.01 -4.59
N ALA A 94 -20.77 9.51 -5.42
CA ALA A 94 -22.16 9.97 -5.47
C ALA A 94 -22.94 9.76 -4.16
N ASP A 95 -22.53 8.79 -3.32
CA ASP A 95 -23.11 8.55 -1.99
C ASP A 95 -22.47 9.39 -0.88
N SER A 96 -21.68 10.39 -1.26
CA SER A 96 -20.91 11.28 -0.36
C SER A 96 -19.83 10.60 0.47
N SER A 97 -19.44 9.35 0.14
CA SER A 97 -18.24 8.73 0.70
C SER A 97 -16.99 9.37 0.11
N THR A 98 -15.92 9.47 0.90
CA THR A 98 -14.63 9.98 0.44
C THR A 98 -13.60 8.88 0.33
N LEU A 99 -12.79 8.94 -0.72
CA LEU A 99 -11.68 8.05 -0.99
C LEU A 99 -10.41 8.87 -1.21
N GLU A 100 -9.28 8.28 -0.92
CA GLU A 100 -7.97 8.92 -1.11
C GLU A 100 -7.22 8.25 -2.27
N LEU A 101 -6.63 9.08 -3.11
CA LEU A 101 -5.78 8.70 -4.23
C LEU A 101 -4.40 9.32 -4.01
N LEU A 102 -3.36 8.50 -3.94
CA LEU A 102 -1.99 8.99 -3.84
C LEU A 102 -1.39 9.10 -5.24
N LEU A 103 -0.91 10.27 -5.59
CA LEU A 103 -0.32 10.54 -6.90
C LEU A 103 1.20 10.45 -6.83
N LEU A 104 1.75 9.68 -7.76
CA LEU A 104 3.16 9.42 -7.93
C LEU A 104 3.57 9.88 -9.33
N VAL A 105 4.46 10.84 -9.40
CA VAL A 105 4.94 11.43 -10.65
C VAL A 105 6.26 10.81 -11.03
N GLU A 106 6.29 10.14 -12.18
CA GLU A 106 7.50 9.65 -12.83
C GLU A 106 8.16 10.76 -13.63
N LEU A 107 9.45 10.95 -13.44
CA LEU A 107 10.25 11.97 -14.12
C LEU A 107 11.17 11.33 -15.14
N ASP A 108 11.31 12.00 -16.28
CA ASP A 108 12.30 11.65 -17.29
C ASP A 108 13.73 12.11 -16.93
N ALA A 109 14.68 11.94 -17.84
CA ALA A 109 16.08 12.30 -17.62
C ALA A 109 16.31 13.82 -17.51
N GLU A 110 15.40 14.61 -18.04
CA GLU A 110 15.41 16.07 -18.05
C GLU A 110 14.56 16.68 -16.91
N ASP A 111 14.05 15.87 -15.99
CA ASP A 111 13.16 16.26 -14.89
C ASP A 111 11.75 16.72 -15.32
N HIS A 112 11.30 16.36 -16.50
CA HIS A 112 9.91 16.57 -16.91
C HIS A 112 9.03 15.40 -16.48
N VAL A 113 7.73 15.67 -16.34
CA VAL A 113 6.73 14.64 -16.06
C VAL A 113 6.60 13.69 -17.23
N ALA A 114 7.00 12.44 -17.03
CA ALA A 114 6.89 11.38 -18.03
C ALA A 114 5.57 10.60 -17.89
N ASN A 115 5.18 10.27 -16.67
CA ASN A 115 3.94 9.58 -16.34
C ASN A 115 3.42 9.99 -14.97
N VAL A 116 2.11 9.84 -14.76
CA VAL A 116 1.49 9.97 -13.45
C VAL A 116 0.81 8.64 -13.10
N HIS A 117 1.16 8.12 -11.94
CA HIS A 117 0.61 6.87 -11.40
C HIS A 117 -0.30 7.18 -10.21
N VAL A 118 -1.43 6.50 -10.14
CA VAL A 118 -2.46 6.70 -9.11
C VAL A 118 -2.55 5.47 -8.23
N LEU A 119 -2.20 5.60 -6.98
CA LEU A 119 -2.36 4.57 -5.96
C LEU A 119 -3.63 4.84 -5.15
N PRO A 120 -4.74 4.13 -5.41
CA PRO A 120 -5.95 4.31 -4.61
C PRO A 120 -5.77 3.64 -3.23
N LEU A 121 -6.16 4.35 -2.18
CA LEU A 121 -6.10 3.83 -0.81
C LEU A 121 -7.36 3.03 -0.41
N ALA A 122 -8.33 2.95 -1.33
CA ALA A 122 -9.52 2.10 -1.24
C ALA A 122 -9.90 1.55 -2.62
N PRO A 123 -10.70 0.49 -2.71
CA PRO A 123 -11.17 -0.02 -4.00
C PRO A 123 -11.94 1.04 -4.79
N LEU A 124 -11.61 1.17 -6.08
CA LEU A 124 -12.35 1.99 -7.03
C LEU A 124 -13.27 1.12 -7.90
N VAL A 125 -14.36 1.69 -8.33
CA VAL A 125 -15.33 1.07 -9.23
C VAL A 125 -15.20 1.73 -10.62
N ALA A 126 -15.04 0.92 -11.65
CA ALA A 126 -15.01 1.42 -13.02
C ALA A 126 -16.32 2.13 -13.39
N THR A 127 -16.25 3.14 -14.20
CA THR A 127 -17.39 4.00 -14.63
C THR A 127 -18.12 4.72 -13.48
N ALA A 128 -17.61 4.66 -12.25
CA ALA A 128 -18.10 5.51 -11.17
C ALA A 128 -17.49 6.92 -11.26
N HIS A 129 -18.25 7.88 -10.76
CA HIS A 129 -17.87 9.30 -10.77
C HIS A 129 -17.19 9.66 -9.45
N TYR A 130 -16.08 10.35 -9.55
CA TYR A 130 -15.22 10.77 -8.44
C TYR A 130 -14.97 12.27 -8.51
N ARG A 131 -15.67 13.05 -7.65
CA ARG A 131 -15.46 14.51 -7.57
C ARG A 131 -14.22 14.81 -6.73
N LEU A 132 -13.28 15.58 -7.26
CA LEU A 132 -12.11 16.04 -6.52
C LEU A 132 -12.51 17.09 -5.49
N VAL A 133 -12.34 16.78 -4.21
CA VAL A 133 -12.75 17.66 -3.10
C VAL A 133 -11.58 18.13 -2.23
N GLY A 134 -10.40 17.60 -2.45
CA GLY A 134 -9.22 18.02 -1.70
C GLY A 134 -7.92 17.56 -2.33
N ILE A 135 -6.86 18.36 -2.18
CA ILE A 135 -5.49 18.08 -2.60
C ILE A 135 -4.57 18.39 -1.41
N GLU A 136 -3.81 17.40 -0.95
CA GLU A 136 -2.91 17.52 0.19
C GLU A 136 -1.51 17.05 -0.21
N ARG A 137 -0.47 17.89 -0.02
CA ARG A 137 0.91 17.62 -0.43
C ARG A 137 1.81 17.22 0.74
N ASP A 138 1.63 17.85 1.88
CA ASP A 138 2.59 17.77 2.99
C ASP A 138 2.70 16.37 3.61
N ASN A 139 1.60 15.61 3.63
CA ASN A 139 1.54 14.26 4.20
C ASN A 139 1.57 13.13 3.17
N ALA A 140 1.66 13.44 1.88
CA ALA A 140 1.58 12.45 0.80
C ALA A 140 2.68 11.37 0.93
N SER A 141 3.93 11.75 1.14
CA SER A 141 5.05 10.82 1.33
C SER A 141 4.87 9.92 2.57
N ARG A 142 4.31 10.47 3.67
CA ARG A 142 3.99 9.68 4.85
C ARG A 142 2.89 8.65 4.57
N LYS A 143 1.88 9.01 3.78
CA LYS A 143 0.82 8.08 3.36
C LYS A 143 1.37 6.97 2.46
N LEU A 144 2.26 7.28 1.51
CA LEU A 144 2.94 6.23 0.74
C LEU A 144 3.66 5.25 1.66
N ALA A 145 4.47 5.76 2.59
CA ALA A 145 5.19 4.92 3.53
C ALA A 145 4.25 4.03 4.37
N GLN A 146 3.10 4.55 4.82
CA GLN A 146 2.10 3.78 5.56
C GLN A 146 1.47 2.65 4.72
N VAL A 147 1.14 2.93 3.46
CA VAL A 147 0.55 1.93 2.54
C VAL A 147 1.59 0.88 2.16
N ALA A 148 2.80 1.33 1.91
CA ALA A 148 3.93 0.50 1.62
C ALA A 148 4.29 -0.43 2.81
N CYS A 149 3.95 -0.04 4.04
CA CYS A 149 4.18 -0.81 5.26
C CYS A 149 3.03 -1.76 5.66
N VAL A 150 2.03 -2.02 4.80
CA VAL A 150 1.06 -3.12 5.04
C VAL A 150 1.79 -4.43 4.83
N SER A 151 2.43 -4.92 5.87
CA SER A 151 3.46 -5.95 5.76
C SER A 151 3.46 -6.82 7.00
N PHE A 152 3.95 -8.03 6.84
CA PHE A 152 4.24 -8.96 7.92
C PHE A 152 5.63 -8.66 8.48
N SER A 153 5.81 -8.73 9.79
CA SER A 153 7.16 -8.66 10.35
C SER A 153 7.89 -9.99 10.20
N ARG A 154 9.21 -9.94 10.31
CA ARG A 154 10.05 -11.14 10.43
C ARG A 154 9.51 -12.04 11.56
N GLY A 155 9.53 -13.35 11.32
CA GLY A 155 9.02 -14.37 12.25
C GLY A 155 7.50 -14.60 12.18
N THR A 156 6.77 -13.83 11.38
CA THR A 156 5.33 -14.10 11.16
C THR A 156 5.17 -15.42 10.41
N ASN A 157 4.41 -16.35 10.98
CA ASN A 157 4.10 -17.62 10.35
C ASN A 157 2.99 -17.49 9.32
N ILE A 158 3.28 -17.89 8.09
CA ILE A 158 2.33 -17.93 6.98
C ILE A 158 1.88 -19.37 6.75
N THR A 159 0.58 -19.57 6.62
CA THR A 159 0.02 -20.89 6.34
C THR A 159 0.18 -21.22 4.85
N MET A 160 0.88 -22.30 4.59
CA MET A 160 1.07 -22.83 3.24
C MET A 160 -0.18 -23.56 2.74
N SER A 161 -0.32 -23.76 1.45
CA SER A 161 -1.42 -24.54 0.85
C SER A 161 -1.47 -25.99 1.33
N SER A 162 -0.36 -26.52 1.84
CA SER A 162 -0.27 -27.84 2.48
C SER A 162 -0.81 -27.88 3.92
N GLY A 163 -1.15 -26.73 4.52
CA GLY A 163 -1.50 -26.59 5.91
C GLY A 163 -0.30 -26.41 6.86
N ALA A 164 0.94 -26.55 6.38
CA ALA A 164 2.13 -26.26 7.16
C ALA A 164 2.26 -24.76 7.41
N GLN A 165 2.87 -24.37 8.52
CA GLN A 165 3.25 -22.99 8.79
C GLN A 165 4.74 -22.80 8.54
N ARG A 166 5.10 -21.68 7.90
CA ARG A 166 6.47 -21.31 7.61
C ARG A 166 6.69 -19.82 7.90
N PRO A 167 7.81 -19.43 8.54
CA PRO A 167 8.16 -18.03 8.75
C PRO A 167 8.23 -17.28 7.42
N ILE A 168 7.76 -16.02 7.41
CA ILE A 168 7.67 -15.19 6.19
C ILE A 168 9.01 -15.02 5.49
N GLU A 169 10.11 -14.91 6.25
CA GLU A 169 11.47 -14.76 5.74
C GLU A 169 12.04 -16.01 5.05
N GLU A 170 11.40 -17.15 5.20
CA GLU A 170 11.77 -18.40 4.55
C GLU A 170 11.00 -18.67 3.25
N LEU A 171 10.00 -17.84 2.96
CA LEU A 171 9.19 -17.97 1.74
C LEU A 171 9.94 -17.51 0.52
N GLN A 172 9.63 -18.14 -0.61
CA GLN A 172 10.21 -17.82 -1.91
C GLN A 172 9.12 -17.66 -2.96
N VAL A 173 9.45 -16.95 -4.05
CA VAL A 173 8.59 -16.90 -5.24
C VAL A 173 8.40 -18.33 -5.77
N GLY A 174 7.14 -18.68 -6.08
CA GLY A 174 6.73 -20.04 -6.46
C GLY A 174 6.17 -20.88 -5.31
N ASP A 175 6.41 -20.51 -4.04
CA ASP A 175 5.74 -21.15 -2.90
C ASP A 175 4.22 -20.91 -2.96
N LYS A 176 3.43 -21.85 -2.44
CA LYS A 176 1.96 -21.74 -2.41
C LYS A 176 1.46 -21.50 -1.00
N VAL A 177 0.90 -20.33 -0.78
CA VAL A 177 0.27 -19.92 0.48
C VAL A 177 -1.23 -20.14 0.45
N LEU A 178 -1.82 -20.42 1.59
CA LEU A 178 -3.26 -20.57 1.73
C LEU A 178 -3.89 -19.18 1.90
N THR A 179 -4.75 -18.80 0.97
CA THR A 179 -5.56 -17.60 1.08
C THR A 179 -6.96 -17.94 1.60
N ARG A 180 -7.66 -16.95 2.13
CA ARG A 180 -8.97 -17.13 2.72
C ARG A 180 -10.03 -17.52 1.69
N ASP A 181 -10.06 -16.82 0.55
CA ASP A 181 -11.16 -16.89 -0.38
C ASP A 181 -10.82 -17.71 -1.64
N ASP A 182 -9.53 -17.73 -2.05
CA ASP A 182 -9.07 -18.35 -3.30
C ASP A 182 -8.23 -19.62 -3.09
N GLY A 183 -8.23 -20.19 -1.88
CA GLY A 183 -7.47 -21.39 -1.57
C GLY A 183 -5.95 -21.19 -1.68
N GLY A 184 -5.25 -22.16 -2.24
CA GLY A 184 -3.78 -22.10 -2.37
C GLY A 184 -3.35 -21.21 -3.55
N GLN A 185 -2.71 -20.08 -3.27
CA GLN A 185 -2.19 -19.14 -4.27
C GLN A 185 -0.67 -19.16 -4.31
N GLU A 186 -0.10 -19.06 -5.50
CA GLU A 186 1.34 -19.00 -5.70
C GLU A 186 1.87 -17.60 -5.43
N ILE A 187 2.95 -17.52 -4.65
CA ILE A 187 3.68 -16.27 -4.42
C ILE A 187 4.38 -15.87 -5.71
N ARG A 188 3.97 -14.75 -6.28
CA ARG A 188 4.54 -14.20 -7.52
C ARG A 188 5.65 -13.20 -7.26
N TRP A 189 5.68 -12.65 -6.06
CA TRP A 189 6.64 -11.65 -5.65
C TRP A 189 6.78 -11.64 -4.11
N ILE A 190 7.99 -11.35 -3.62
CA ILE A 190 8.27 -11.08 -2.21
C ILE A 190 9.11 -9.82 -2.13
N GLY A 191 8.67 -8.87 -1.31
CA GLY A 191 9.44 -7.69 -0.93
C GLY A 191 9.82 -7.74 0.54
N GLN A 192 10.99 -7.20 0.85
CA GLN A 192 11.44 -6.96 2.21
C GLN A 192 11.99 -5.54 2.32
N HIS A 193 11.68 -4.86 3.39
CA HIS A 193 12.32 -3.59 3.71
C HIS A 193 12.50 -3.46 5.21
N THR A 194 13.56 -2.76 5.59
CA THR A 194 13.88 -2.46 6.98
C THR A 194 13.56 -1.01 7.27
N VAL A 195 12.74 -0.74 8.27
CA VAL A 195 12.38 0.60 8.70
C VAL A 195 12.76 0.84 10.16
N ARG A 196 12.93 2.10 10.52
CA ARG A 196 13.07 2.49 11.92
C ARG A 196 11.69 2.40 12.58
N ALA A 197 11.59 1.62 13.65
CA ALA A 197 10.34 1.37 14.38
C ALA A 197 10.01 2.56 15.30
N VAL A 198 9.56 3.69 14.74
CA VAL A 198 9.19 4.89 15.50
C VAL A 198 7.89 5.50 14.98
N GLY A 199 7.06 6.01 15.88
CA GLY A 199 5.81 6.69 15.54
C GLY A 199 4.89 5.84 14.66
N ASP A 200 4.52 6.34 13.48
CA ASP A 200 3.62 5.65 12.54
C ASP A 200 4.19 4.35 11.95
N PHE A 201 5.49 4.08 12.14
CA PHE A 201 6.15 2.85 11.68
C PHE A 201 6.45 1.87 12.82
N ALA A 202 6.15 2.26 14.06
CA ALA A 202 6.33 1.40 15.21
C ALA A 202 5.33 0.23 15.16
N PRO A 203 5.80 -1.04 15.24
CA PRO A 203 4.93 -2.20 15.10
C PRO A 203 3.91 -2.31 16.22
N ILE A 204 2.80 -2.94 15.88
CA ILE A 204 1.79 -3.37 16.85
C ILE A 204 2.08 -4.82 17.20
N VAL A 205 2.24 -5.07 18.51
CA VAL A 205 2.43 -6.42 19.06
C VAL A 205 1.12 -6.87 19.69
N ILE A 206 0.62 -7.99 19.21
CA ILE A 206 -0.57 -8.68 19.71
C ILE A 206 -0.09 -9.93 20.44
N GLN A 207 -0.24 -9.96 21.76
CA GLN A 207 0.22 -11.07 22.58
C GLN A 207 -0.48 -12.39 22.21
N ALA A 208 0.23 -13.49 22.38
CA ALA A 208 -0.29 -14.83 22.15
C ALA A 208 -1.63 -15.04 22.89
N GLY A 209 -2.58 -15.65 22.20
CA GLY A 209 -3.92 -15.93 22.72
C GLY A 209 -4.93 -14.77 22.62
N THR A 210 -4.50 -13.55 22.36
CA THR A 210 -5.40 -12.37 22.29
C THR A 210 -6.42 -12.47 21.15
N LEU A 211 -5.98 -12.91 19.98
CA LEU A 211 -6.81 -13.13 18.79
C LEU A 211 -6.82 -14.61 18.34
N ASN A 212 -6.68 -15.54 19.29
CA ASN A 212 -6.45 -16.97 19.06
C ASN A 212 -5.13 -17.27 18.33
N ASN A 213 -4.19 -16.36 18.34
CA ASN A 213 -2.84 -16.53 17.82
C ASN A 213 -1.99 -17.38 18.78
N SER A 214 -1.23 -18.34 18.24
CA SER A 214 -0.40 -19.26 19.04
C SER A 214 0.85 -18.58 19.62
N ASN A 215 1.37 -17.57 18.92
CA ASN A 215 2.55 -16.80 19.30
C ASN A 215 2.21 -15.31 19.21
N ASP A 216 3.07 -14.47 19.76
CA ASP A 216 2.97 -13.04 19.58
C ASP A 216 2.96 -12.72 18.08
N LEU A 217 2.04 -11.86 17.67
CA LEU A 217 1.90 -11.42 16.30
C LEU A 217 2.34 -9.97 16.20
N VAL A 218 3.39 -9.73 15.43
CA VAL A 218 3.95 -8.39 15.22
C VAL A 218 3.60 -7.93 13.81
N LEU A 219 2.95 -6.80 13.71
CA LEU A 219 2.37 -6.29 12.45
C LEU A 219 2.65 -4.81 12.28
N SER A 220 2.64 -4.35 11.04
CA SER A 220 2.62 -2.92 10.78
C SER A 220 1.31 -2.30 11.30
N PRO A 221 1.31 -1.03 11.73
CA PRO A 221 0.11 -0.38 12.29
C PRO A 221 -1.10 -0.39 11.35
N ASP A 222 -0.86 -0.31 10.05
CA ASP A 222 -1.92 -0.32 9.03
C ASP A 222 -2.30 -1.71 8.52
N HIS A 223 -1.65 -2.77 9.03
CA HIS A 223 -2.04 -4.13 8.70
C HIS A 223 -3.50 -4.38 9.09
N ARG A 224 -4.27 -4.97 8.19
CA ARG A 224 -5.70 -5.23 8.40
C ARG A 224 -5.92 -6.68 8.80
N LEU A 225 -6.61 -6.87 9.91
CA LEU A 225 -6.97 -8.16 10.46
C LEU A 225 -8.48 -8.37 10.41
N PHE A 226 -8.90 -9.57 10.07
CA PHE A 226 -10.29 -9.99 10.27
C PHE A 226 -10.52 -10.33 11.74
N ILE A 227 -11.39 -9.56 12.37
CA ILE A 227 -11.81 -9.80 13.76
C ILE A 227 -13.20 -10.43 13.74
N TYR A 228 -13.29 -11.62 14.30
CA TYR A 228 -14.56 -12.31 14.45
C TYR A 228 -15.26 -11.86 15.74
N GLN A 229 -16.48 -11.35 15.61
CA GLN A 229 -17.30 -10.99 16.75
C GLN A 229 -18.50 -11.97 16.89
N ARG A 230 -18.58 -12.58 18.08
CA ARG A 230 -19.73 -13.46 18.43
C ARG A 230 -21.03 -12.68 18.62
N ARG A 231 -20.93 -11.40 18.94
CA ARG A 231 -22.03 -10.43 19.04
C ARG A 231 -21.58 -9.17 18.34
N ASP A 232 -22.48 -8.55 17.60
CA ASP A 232 -22.20 -7.30 16.91
C ASP A 232 -22.09 -6.15 17.93
N ALA A 233 -20.93 -6.05 18.59
CA ALA A 233 -20.64 -5.01 19.55
C ALA A 233 -20.32 -3.65 18.89
N LEU A 234 -20.00 -3.66 17.60
CA LEU A 234 -19.62 -2.48 16.84
C LEU A 234 -20.75 -1.93 15.97
N GLY A 235 -21.91 -2.62 15.91
CA GLY A 235 -23.03 -2.21 15.06
C GLY A 235 -22.73 -2.37 13.56
N ALA A 236 -21.77 -3.24 13.20
CA ALA A 236 -21.34 -3.43 11.82
C ALA A 236 -22.30 -4.30 10.97
N GLY A 237 -23.29 -4.91 11.59
CA GLY A 237 -24.23 -5.82 10.94
C GLY A 237 -23.60 -7.10 10.38
N ARG A 238 -22.35 -7.41 10.77
CA ARG A 238 -21.56 -8.56 10.27
C ARG A 238 -20.82 -9.24 11.42
N SER A 239 -20.66 -10.56 11.30
CA SER A 239 -19.90 -11.36 12.27
C SER A 239 -18.38 -11.15 12.18
N GLU A 240 -17.91 -10.58 11.07
CA GLU A 240 -16.50 -10.29 10.82
C GLU A 240 -16.32 -8.85 10.38
N VAL A 241 -15.33 -8.20 10.95
CA VAL A 241 -14.94 -6.82 10.59
C VAL A 241 -13.45 -6.79 10.26
N LEU A 242 -13.09 -6.01 9.26
CA LEU A 242 -11.70 -5.79 8.87
C LEU A 242 -11.18 -4.56 9.60
N VAL A 243 -10.25 -4.76 10.55
CA VAL A 243 -9.75 -3.71 11.44
C VAL A 243 -8.25 -3.53 11.25
N LYS A 244 -7.77 -2.27 11.21
CA LYS A 244 -6.33 -1.99 11.22
C LYS A 244 -5.75 -2.30 12.60
N ALA A 245 -4.54 -2.87 12.65
CA ALA A 245 -3.87 -3.27 13.88
C ALA A 245 -3.77 -2.13 14.89
N ARG A 246 -3.50 -0.90 14.44
CA ARG A 246 -3.43 0.29 15.30
C ARG A 246 -4.71 0.57 16.10
N HIS A 247 -5.87 0.19 15.58
CA HIS A 247 -7.16 0.38 16.27
C HIS A 247 -7.44 -0.68 17.33
N LEU A 248 -6.60 -1.71 17.43
CA LEU A 248 -6.69 -2.76 18.43
C LEU A 248 -5.86 -2.46 19.69
N VAL A 249 -5.01 -1.43 19.64
CA VAL A 249 -4.12 -1.07 20.76
C VAL A 249 -4.96 -0.76 22.00
N ASN A 250 -4.71 -1.50 23.07
CA ASN A 250 -5.39 -1.38 24.36
C ASN A 250 -4.44 -1.14 25.54
N GLY A 251 -3.12 -1.12 25.29
CA GLY A 251 -2.09 -0.89 26.28
C GLY A 251 -1.74 -2.10 27.17
N GLU A 252 -2.45 -3.22 27.03
CA GLU A 252 -2.26 -4.44 27.81
C GLU A 252 -1.81 -5.60 26.92
N THR A 253 -2.74 -6.18 26.17
CA THR A 253 -2.50 -7.35 25.30
C THR A 253 -2.18 -6.98 23.87
N VAL A 254 -2.47 -5.74 23.47
CA VAL A 254 -2.12 -5.17 22.17
C VAL A 254 -1.42 -3.84 22.42
N THR A 255 -0.15 -3.78 22.09
CA THR A 255 0.72 -2.63 22.36
C THR A 255 1.44 -2.17 21.11
N GLN A 256 1.80 -0.90 21.06
CA GLN A 256 2.71 -0.35 20.07
C GLN A 256 4.12 -0.32 20.67
N GLN A 257 5.11 -0.83 19.95
CA GLN A 257 6.50 -0.91 20.43
C GLN A 257 7.39 0.02 19.61
N ASP A 258 7.84 1.10 20.23
CA ASP A 258 8.83 2.01 19.67
C ASP A 258 10.26 1.53 19.90
N GLY A 259 11.12 1.76 18.91
CA GLY A 259 12.57 1.59 19.02
C GLY A 259 13.17 0.52 18.13
N GLY A 260 14.44 0.73 17.78
CA GLY A 260 15.18 -0.19 16.91
C GLY A 260 14.79 -0.12 15.44
N PHE A 261 15.07 -1.21 14.74
CA PHE A 261 14.71 -1.43 13.34
C PHE A 261 13.85 -2.68 13.22
N ILE A 262 12.92 -2.67 12.29
CA ILE A 262 12.07 -3.81 12.01
C ILE A 262 12.10 -4.14 10.52
N ASP A 263 12.13 -5.44 10.20
CA ASP A 263 11.99 -5.95 8.84
C ASP A 263 10.53 -6.27 8.56
N TYR A 264 10.00 -5.66 7.53
CA TYR A 264 8.68 -5.94 7.00
C TYR A 264 8.76 -6.66 5.66
N PHE A 265 7.85 -7.61 5.47
CA PHE A 265 7.73 -8.44 4.27
C PHE A 265 6.35 -8.27 3.65
N GLN A 266 6.30 -8.27 2.33
CA GLN A 266 5.07 -8.26 1.53
C GLN A 266 5.06 -9.46 0.58
N LEU A 267 3.87 -9.99 0.31
CA LEU A 267 3.64 -11.08 -0.62
C LEU A 267 2.67 -10.65 -1.72
#